data_b7a1cbe6f211ef6f7ddf5651ca22c368
#
_entry.id   b7a1cbe6f211ef6f7ddf5651ca22c368
#
_cell.length_a   1.000
_cell.length_b   1.000
_cell.length_c   1.000
_cell.angle_alpha   90.00
_cell.angle_beta   90.00
_cell.angle_gamma   90.00
#
_symmetry.space_group_name_H-M   'P 1'
#
loop_
_entity.id
_entity.type
_entity.pdbx_description
1 polymer ?
#
loop_
_entity_poly.entity_id
_entity_poly.type
_entity_poly.pdbx_seq_one_letter_code
_entity_poly.pdbx_strand_id
1 'polypeptide(L)'
;MGRGITFSAFDLFHAGHVSMLREANEQCDFLTACIHVDPSKENKEKNKPVQSLLERQLQVKACRYVDDVLVYSTEEDLLNILRTVPWDVRIIGEEYYNKNFTGKEEFEGLHSKRIYYNERKHTFSSTELRKRCKT
;
A
#
# COMPACT_ATOMS: atom_id res chain seq x y z
N MET A 1 -0.09 -0.01 20.08
CA MET A 1 -0.92 -0.04 18.87
C MET A 1 -0.49 -1.10 17.87
N GLY A 2 0.70 -1.63 18.02
CA GLY A 2 1.14 -2.77 17.25
C GLY A 2 1.72 -2.44 15.87
N ARG A 3 1.72 -3.44 15.00
CA ARG A 3 2.35 -3.37 13.68
C ARG A 3 1.32 -3.14 12.59
N GLY A 4 1.62 -2.19 11.70
CA GLY A 4 0.78 -1.89 10.55
C GLY A 4 1.40 -2.42 9.27
N ILE A 5 0.57 -2.72 8.29
CA ILE A 5 1.00 -3.19 6.98
C ILE A 5 0.14 -2.57 5.89
N THR A 6 0.76 -2.21 4.78
CA THR A 6 0.05 -1.65 3.62
C THR A 6 0.70 -2.14 2.32
N PHE A 7 -0.10 -2.22 1.26
CA PHE A 7 0.32 -2.80 -0.02
C PHE A 7 -0.01 -1.83 -1.15
N SER A 8 0.96 -1.51 -1.99
CA SER A 8 0.77 -0.63 -3.15
C SER A 8 1.96 -0.72 -4.09
N ALA A 9 1.80 -0.26 -5.32
CA ALA A 9 2.92 -0.16 -6.27
C ALA A 9 3.86 0.98 -5.88
N PHE A 10 3.37 2.04 -5.26
CA PHE A 10 4.14 3.23 -4.89
C PHE A 10 4.90 3.83 -6.07
N ASP A 11 4.27 3.83 -7.24
CA ASP A 11 4.86 4.36 -8.47
C ASP A 11 4.78 5.88 -8.48
N LEU A 12 5.84 6.53 -8.98
CA LEU A 12 5.93 8.00 -9.05
C LEU A 12 5.62 8.62 -7.67
N PHE A 13 6.34 8.17 -6.67
CA PHE A 13 6.12 8.53 -5.26
C PHE A 13 5.86 10.03 -5.12
N HIS A 14 4.72 10.39 -4.54
CA HIS A 14 4.26 11.78 -4.47
C HIS A 14 3.61 12.10 -3.14
N ALA A 15 3.16 13.33 -2.98
CA ALA A 15 2.57 13.81 -1.73
C ALA A 15 1.39 12.97 -1.25
N GLY A 16 0.62 12.40 -2.18
CA GLY A 16 -0.50 11.52 -1.82
C GLY A 16 -0.04 10.24 -1.13
N HIS A 17 1.06 9.65 -1.62
CA HIS A 17 1.65 8.49 -0.97
C HIS A 17 2.16 8.84 0.43
N VAL A 18 2.84 9.98 0.57
CA VAL A 18 3.36 10.43 1.86
C VAL A 18 2.21 10.67 2.85
N SER A 19 1.14 11.31 2.40
CA SER A 19 -0.03 11.58 3.24
C SER A 19 -0.69 10.28 3.72
N MET A 20 -0.83 9.31 2.84
CA MET A 20 -1.37 7.99 3.18
C MET A 20 -0.48 7.27 4.19
N LEU A 21 0.83 7.29 3.97
CA LEU A 21 1.77 6.63 4.86
C LEU A 21 1.83 7.30 6.23
N ARG A 22 1.69 8.61 6.28
CA ARG A 22 1.60 9.35 7.55
C ARG A 22 0.36 8.90 8.34
N GLU A 23 -0.79 8.82 7.68
CA GLU A 23 -2.01 8.37 8.32
C GLU A 23 -1.90 6.92 8.78
N ALA A 24 -1.30 6.06 7.96
CA ALA A 24 -1.03 4.67 8.32
C ALA A 24 -0.13 4.57 9.56
N ASN A 25 0.91 5.39 9.61
CA ASN A 25 1.84 5.44 10.74
C ASN A 25 1.14 5.81 12.05
N GLU A 26 0.12 6.67 11.96
CA GLU A 26 -0.67 7.06 13.14
C GLU A 26 -1.48 5.90 13.72
N GLN A 27 -1.70 4.84 12.95
CA GLN A 27 -2.49 3.67 13.37
C GLN A 27 -1.66 2.56 13.99
N CYS A 28 -0.34 2.71 14.04
CA CYS A 28 0.54 1.65 14.50
C CYS A 28 1.84 2.21 15.07
N ASP A 29 2.64 1.34 15.68
CA ASP A 29 3.94 1.69 16.22
C ASP A 29 5.09 1.34 15.27
N PHE A 30 4.82 0.43 14.32
CA PHE A 30 5.80 -0.03 13.35
C PHE A 30 5.07 -0.31 12.04
N LEU A 31 5.45 0.39 10.96
CA LEU A 31 4.76 0.28 9.68
C LEU A 31 5.62 -0.41 8.62
N THR A 32 5.09 -1.47 8.05
CA THR A 32 5.67 -2.18 6.91
C THR A 32 4.92 -1.78 5.64
N ALA A 33 5.66 -1.29 4.65
CA ALA A 33 5.12 -1.00 3.33
C ALA A 33 5.55 -2.09 2.35
N CYS A 34 4.58 -2.72 1.69
CA CYS A 34 4.83 -3.79 0.74
C CYS A 34 4.63 -3.25 -0.67
N ILE A 35 5.66 -3.39 -1.51
CA ILE A 35 5.68 -2.82 -2.86
C ILE A 35 5.37 -3.90 -3.89
N HIS A 36 4.35 -3.67 -4.69
CA HIS A 36 3.96 -4.55 -5.79
C HIS A 36 4.93 -4.35 -6.96
N VAL A 37 5.56 -5.43 -7.40
CA VAL A 37 6.54 -5.38 -8.50
C VAL A 37 5.88 -4.83 -9.77
N ASP A 38 4.78 -5.44 -10.20
CA ASP A 38 4.03 -5.00 -11.39
C ASP A 38 2.59 -5.48 -11.31
N PRO A 39 1.66 -4.63 -10.86
CA PRO A 39 0.24 -5.01 -10.74
C PRO A 39 -0.43 -5.30 -12.09
N SER A 40 0.12 -4.80 -13.20
CA SER A 40 -0.47 -5.00 -14.53
C SER A 40 -0.37 -6.44 -15.01
N LYS A 41 0.51 -7.25 -14.44
CA LYS A 41 0.68 -8.66 -14.86
C LYS A 41 -0.49 -9.54 -14.48
N GLU A 42 -1.15 -9.24 -13.36
CA GLU A 42 -2.33 -10.00 -12.92
C GLU A 42 -3.64 -9.25 -13.17
N ASN A 43 -3.60 -7.95 -13.33
CA ASN A 43 -4.78 -7.13 -13.55
C ASN A 43 -4.51 -6.13 -14.68
N LYS A 44 -5.06 -6.41 -15.86
CA LYS A 44 -4.83 -5.61 -17.06
C LYS A 44 -5.37 -4.18 -16.95
N GLU A 45 -6.25 -3.92 -16.01
CA GLU A 45 -6.78 -2.57 -15.77
C GLU A 45 -5.79 -1.69 -15.00
N LYS A 46 -4.77 -2.30 -14.39
CA LYS A 46 -3.73 -1.58 -13.68
C LYS A 46 -2.61 -1.17 -14.62
N ASN A 47 -2.03 -0.01 -14.37
CA ASN A 47 -0.90 0.47 -15.15
C ASN A 47 0.39 -0.24 -14.74
N LYS A 48 1.25 -0.50 -15.73
CA LYS A 48 2.61 -0.93 -15.46
C LYS A 48 3.34 0.23 -14.79
N PRO A 49 4.13 -0.03 -13.72
CA PRO A 49 4.89 1.03 -13.09
C PRO A 49 5.86 1.72 -14.05
N VAL A 50 5.96 3.02 -13.94
CA VAL A 50 6.91 3.83 -14.72
C VAL A 50 8.31 3.68 -14.15
N GLN A 51 8.41 3.69 -12.82
CA GLN A 51 9.69 3.57 -12.13
C GLN A 51 10.09 2.12 -11.93
N SER A 52 11.39 1.88 -11.89
CA SER A 52 11.91 0.55 -11.56
C SER A 52 11.56 0.18 -10.12
N LEU A 53 11.63 -1.10 -9.82
CA LEU A 53 11.41 -1.57 -8.46
C LEU A 53 12.42 -0.94 -7.49
N LEU A 54 13.68 -0.85 -7.91
CA LEU A 54 14.73 -0.26 -7.07
C LEU A 54 14.42 1.20 -6.74
N GLU A 55 14.01 1.98 -7.74
CA GLU A 55 13.64 3.39 -7.51
C GLU A 55 12.51 3.49 -6.49
N ARG A 56 11.50 2.67 -6.62
CA ARG A 56 10.35 2.67 -5.71
C ARG A 56 10.74 2.24 -4.30
N GLN A 57 11.59 1.23 -4.18
CA GLN A 57 12.10 0.77 -2.89
C GLN A 57 12.90 1.88 -2.18
N LEU A 58 13.77 2.56 -2.90
CA LEU A 58 14.59 3.63 -2.34
C LEU A 58 13.71 4.78 -1.82
N GLN A 59 12.71 5.17 -2.61
CA GLN A 59 11.82 6.26 -2.24
C GLN A 59 10.96 5.93 -1.03
N VAL A 60 10.35 4.77 -1.01
CA VAL A 60 9.49 4.34 0.10
C VAL A 60 10.32 4.16 1.37
N LYS A 61 11.48 3.56 1.26
CA LYS A 61 12.36 3.34 2.41
C LYS A 61 12.85 4.65 3.01
N ALA A 62 13.01 5.69 2.20
CA ALA A 62 13.44 7.00 2.67
C ALA A 62 12.30 7.79 3.35
N CYS A 63 11.06 7.34 3.22
CA CYS A 63 9.92 8.00 3.85
C CYS A 63 9.99 7.79 5.37
N ARG A 64 9.94 8.89 6.11
CA ARG A 64 10.08 8.88 7.57
C ARG A 64 8.99 8.07 8.29
N TYR A 65 7.88 7.81 7.62
CA TYR A 65 6.74 7.11 8.22
C TYR A 65 6.79 5.61 8.05
N VAL A 66 7.76 5.11 7.29
CA VAL A 66 7.91 3.68 6.98
C VAL A 66 9.09 3.10 7.77
N ASP A 67 8.86 1.98 8.44
CA ASP A 67 9.89 1.31 9.22
C ASP A 67 10.52 0.13 8.48
N ASP A 68 9.76 -0.54 7.62
CA ASP A 68 10.25 -1.69 6.86
C ASP A 68 9.59 -1.74 5.49
N VAL A 69 10.29 -2.34 4.54
CA VAL A 69 9.83 -2.46 3.16
C VAL A 69 9.95 -3.92 2.71
N LEU A 70 8.85 -4.46 2.19
CA LEU A 70 8.81 -5.77 1.57
C LEU A 70 8.40 -5.62 0.11
N VAL A 71 8.62 -6.66 -0.68
CA VAL A 71 8.28 -6.68 -2.11
C VAL A 71 7.44 -7.92 -2.38
N TYR A 72 6.43 -7.80 -3.24
CA TYR A 72 5.62 -8.93 -3.66
C TYR A 72 5.28 -8.83 -5.14
N SER A 73 5.12 -9.98 -5.79
CA SER A 73 4.85 -10.05 -7.23
C SER A 73 3.41 -10.38 -7.56
N THR A 74 2.76 -11.21 -6.75
CA THR A 74 1.42 -11.74 -7.03
C THR A 74 0.48 -11.50 -5.84
N GLU A 75 -0.82 -11.61 -6.08
CA GLU A 75 -1.80 -11.57 -5.00
C GLU A 75 -1.66 -12.77 -4.07
N GLU A 76 -1.16 -13.90 -4.57
CA GLU A 76 -0.83 -15.03 -3.72
C GLU A 76 0.33 -14.68 -2.77
N ASP A 77 1.35 -13.97 -3.25
CA ASP A 77 2.45 -13.49 -2.41
C ASP A 77 1.92 -12.55 -1.32
N LEU A 78 1.01 -11.65 -1.66
CA LEU A 78 0.37 -10.75 -0.71
C LEU A 78 -0.31 -11.55 0.40
N LEU A 79 -1.08 -12.55 0.03
CA LEU A 79 -1.77 -13.39 0.98
C LEU A 79 -0.79 -14.14 1.89
N ASN A 80 0.30 -14.64 1.33
CA ASN A 80 1.34 -15.32 2.10
C ASN A 80 2.02 -14.38 3.09
N ILE A 81 2.24 -13.13 2.70
CA ILE A 81 2.78 -12.11 3.61
C ILE A 81 1.81 -11.90 4.78
N LEU A 82 0.52 -11.75 4.50
CA LEU A 82 -0.49 -11.56 5.55
C LEU A 82 -0.58 -12.77 6.50
N ARG A 83 -0.22 -13.96 6.03
CA ARG A 83 -0.26 -15.17 6.84
C ARG A 83 1.02 -15.40 7.66
N THR A 84 2.14 -14.81 7.27
CA THR A 84 3.45 -15.14 7.84
C THR A 84 4.12 -13.98 8.55
N VAL A 85 3.90 -12.74 8.12
CA VAL A 85 4.51 -11.56 8.72
C VAL A 85 3.64 -11.07 9.89
N PRO A 86 4.24 -10.73 11.04
CA PRO A 86 3.46 -10.19 12.15
C PRO A 86 2.84 -8.84 11.78
N TRP A 87 1.52 -8.70 11.97
CA TRP A 87 0.82 -7.44 11.80
C TRP A 87 -0.47 -7.44 12.61
N ASP A 88 -0.93 -6.26 12.97
CA ASP A 88 -2.15 -6.05 13.76
C ASP A 88 -3.19 -5.26 13.00
N VAL A 89 -2.75 -4.30 12.18
CA VAL A 89 -3.64 -3.47 11.37
C VAL A 89 -3.15 -3.39 9.93
N ARG A 90 -4.07 -3.63 8.99
CA ARG A 90 -3.83 -3.42 7.56
C ARG A 90 -4.47 -2.11 7.16
N ILE A 91 -3.70 -1.26 6.49
CA ILE A 91 -4.20 0.02 5.99
C ILE A 91 -4.48 -0.13 4.50
N ILE A 92 -5.68 0.22 4.08
CA ILE A 92 -6.13 0.13 2.69
C ILE A 92 -7.01 1.34 2.37
N GLY A 93 -7.09 1.74 1.10
CA GLY A 93 -7.90 2.87 0.69
C GLY A 93 -9.39 2.69 0.97
N GLU A 94 -10.09 3.77 1.31
CA GLU A 94 -11.52 3.72 1.63
C GLU A 94 -12.39 3.25 0.46
N GLU A 95 -11.91 3.40 -0.78
CA GLU A 95 -12.61 2.92 -1.97
C GLU A 95 -12.85 1.41 -1.96
N TYR A 96 -12.09 0.68 -1.15
CA TYR A 96 -12.24 -0.77 -1.00
C TYR A 96 -13.23 -1.19 0.08
N TYR A 97 -13.82 -0.24 0.80
CA TYR A 97 -14.71 -0.56 1.93
C TYR A 97 -15.85 -1.51 1.55
N ASN A 98 -16.49 -1.26 0.42
CA ASN A 98 -17.62 -2.06 -0.07
C ASN A 98 -17.23 -3.03 -1.18
N LYS A 99 -15.92 -3.28 -1.35
CA LYS A 99 -15.40 -4.18 -2.39
C LYS A 99 -14.71 -5.36 -1.75
N ASN A 100 -14.59 -6.43 -2.52
CA ASN A 100 -13.73 -7.54 -2.13
C ASN A 100 -12.28 -7.21 -2.52
N PHE A 101 -11.34 -7.65 -1.70
CA PHE A 101 -9.91 -7.52 -1.99
C PHE A 101 -9.18 -8.69 -1.34
N THR A 102 -7.97 -8.93 -1.81
CA THR A 102 -7.18 -10.07 -1.34
C THR A 102 -6.96 -10.00 0.17
N GLY A 103 -7.35 -11.05 0.88
CA GLY A 103 -7.22 -11.16 2.32
C GLY A 103 -8.40 -10.66 3.13
N LYS A 104 -9.36 -9.98 2.51
CA LYS A 104 -10.51 -9.44 3.25
C LYS A 104 -11.28 -10.55 3.96
N GLU A 105 -11.66 -11.58 3.21
CA GLU A 105 -12.49 -12.67 3.74
C GLU A 105 -11.80 -13.44 4.87
N GLU A 106 -10.50 -13.65 4.73
CA GLU A 106 -9.73 -14.42 5.70
C GLU A 106 -9.48 -13.67 7.01
N PHE A 107 -9.26 -12.37 6.96
CA PHE A 107 -8.80 -11.59 8.11
C PHE A 107 -9.83 -10.63 8.69
N GLU A 108 -10.84 -10.25 7.94
CA GLU A 108 -11.90 -9.38 8.44
C GLU A 108 -12.69 -10.09 9.54
N GLY A 109 -12.88 -9.41 10.64
CA GLY A 109 -13.64 -9.97 11.77
C GLY A 109 -12.84 -10.77 12.78
N LEU A 110 -11.54 -11.01 12.54
CA LEU A 110 -10.69 -11.64 13.55
C LEU A 110 -10.37 -10.62 14.66
N HIS A 111 -10.45 -11.07 15.92
CA HIS A 111 -10.16 -10.18 17.06
C HIS A 111 -8.74 -9.62 17.06
N SER A 112 -7.79 -10.39 16.57
CA SER A 112 -6.37 -10.01 16.57
C SER A 112 -5.97 -9.15 15.39
N LYS A 113 -6.86 -8.94 14.43
CA LYS A 113 -6.57 -8.23 13.18
C LYS A 113 -7.58 -7.13 12.93
N ARG A 114 -7.11 -5.98 12.48
CA ARG A 114 -7.95 -4.82 12.18
C ARG A 114 -7.63 -4.32 10.77
N ILE A 115 -8.66 -3.93 10.04
CA ILE A 115 -8.52 -3.29 8.73
C ILE A 115 -8.91 -1.83 8.91
N TYR A 116 -7.99 -0.94 8.60
CA TYR A 116 -8.22 0.50 8.65
C TYR A 116 -8.37 1.03 7.23
N TYR A 117 -9.53 1.63 6.95
CA TYR A 117 -9.83 2.21 5.65
C TYR A 117 -9.41 3.68 5.64
N ASN A 118 -8.39 3.97 4.87
CA ASN A 118 -7.74 5.28 4.81
C ASN A 118 -8.58 6.23 3.95
N GLU A 119 -8.99 7.36 4.53
CA GLU A 119 -9.74 8.38 3.80
C GLU A 119 -8.79 9.19 2.90
N ARG A 120 -9.19 9.35 1.64
CA ARG A 120 -8.44 10.18 0.71
C ARG A 120 -8.92 11.63 0.84
N LYS A 121 -8.23 12.40 1.69
CA LYS A 121 -8.57 13.79 1.99
C LYS A 121 -7.89 14.80 1.08
N HIS A 122 -7.21 14.33 0.04
CA HIS A 122 -6.42 15.16 -0.88
C HIS A 122 -6.71 14.79 -2.33
N THR A 123 -6.27 15.66 -3.25
CA THR A 123 -6.41 15.45 -4.69
C THR A 123 -5.12 14.95 -5.34
N PHE A 124 -4.10 14.65 -4.57
CA PHE A 124 -2.81 14.17 -5.08
C PHE A 124 -2.96 12.77 -5.68
N SER A 125 -2.45 12.57 -6.88
CA SER A 125 -2.46 11.25 -7.51
C SER A 125 -1.40 11.16 -8.59
N SER A 126 -1.00 9.93 -8.94
CA SER A 126 -0.10 9.69 -10.06
C SER A 126 -0.71 10.12 -11.37
N THR A 127 -2.03 9.96 -11.52
CA THR A 127 -2.76 10.39 -12.72
C THR A 127 -2.68 11.90 -12.89
N GLU A 128 -2.92 12.65 -11.81
CA GLU A 128 -2.81 14.10 -11.83
C GLU A 128 -1.38 14.55 -12.14
N LEU A 129 -0.41 13.91 -11.54
CA LEU A 129 1.00 14.20 -11.77
C LEU A 129 1.38 13.96 -13.23
N ARG A 130 0.91 12.87 -13.82
CA ARG A 130 1.14 12.58 -15.24
C ARG A 130 0.55 13.65 -16.13
N LYS A 131 -0.64 14.14 -15.82
CA LYS A 131 -1.28 15.23 -16.58
C LYS A 131 -0.45 16.50 -16.54
N ARG A 132 0.09 16.86 -15.39
CA ARG A 132 0.96 18.04 -15.24
C ARG A 132 2.21 17.92 -16.11
N CYS A 133 2.76 16.74 -16.22
CA CYS A 133 3.98 16.51 -17.01
C CYS A 133 3.73 16.58 -18.51
N LYS A 134 2.49 16.53 -19.00
CA LYS A 134 2.15 16.58 -20.42
C LYS A 134 1.89 17.99 -20.94
N THR A 135 1.90 18.97 -20.09
CA THR A 135 1.77 20.36 -20.51
C THR A 135 3.14 20.94 -20.86
#